data_3c6b139f73e5bafc9cb5f2fe22878abe
#
_entry.id   3c6b139f73e5bafc9cb5f2fe22878abe
#
_cell.length_a   1.000
_cell.length_b   1.000
_cell.length_c   1.000
_cell.angle_alpha   90.00
_cell.angle_beta   90.00
_cell.angle_gamma   90.00
#
_symmetry.space_group_name_H-M   'P 1'
#
loop_
_entity.id
_entity.type
_entity.pdbx_description
1 polymer ?
#
loop_
_entity_poly.entity_id
_entity_poly.type
_entity_poly.pdbx_seq_one_letter_code
_entity_poly.pdbx_strand_id
1 'polypeptide(L)'
;MPVNLTAPDADSLLPVAGVELGTARAGIRKPGRRDLLVVRLAEGTQVAGVFTRNRFCAAPVVVSRQHLAASQGQMRALVVNTGVANAGTGAEGQRNAQQVCQAVAAALGVSADTVLPMSTGVILEHLPVERITAGVPKAVADLAPAHWAEAAEAIMTTDTLPKAVSRRVKLPGGEVAMPGISKGAGMIRPNMATMLGMIATDARIAPDLLQTWVRRVADASFNRITVDGDTSTNDTFLLTSTGQGQVAIAHDDDPGAAELLQALTETAVQLAQAIVRDGEGATKFVTIQVEGAGNEDEAAAVAYSIAHSPLVKTAFFASDPNLGRILAAIGYAGIDDLDVDRLEVWLDDVRVASQGGRDPDYREEDGQRVLKQAEFTVRVRLDRGTVSTTVWTCDLSHDYVTINADYRS
;
A
#
# COMPACT_ATOMS: atom_id res chain seq x y z
N MET A 1 -16.91 4.77 9.37
CA MET A 1 -16.00 3.86 10.13
C MET A 1 -15.40 2.88 9.14
N PRO A 2 -14.14 2.51 9.26
CA PRO A 2 -13.53 1.56 8.33
C PRO A 2 -14.23 0.19 8.35
N VAL A 3 -14.18 -0.49 7.22
CA VAL A 3 -14.90 -1.76 7.02
C VAL A 3 -14.14 -2.91 7.68
N ASN A 4 -14.69 -3.45 8.78
CA ASN A 4 -14.11 -4.57 9.53
C ASN A 4 -12.60 -4.41 9.77
N LEU A 5 -12.17 -3.20 10.14
CA LEU A 5 -10.80 -2.87 10.50
C LEU A 5 -10.78 -2.28 11.91
N THR A 6 -9.84 -2.72 12.71
CA THR A 6 -9.57 -2.18 14.04
C THR A 6 -8.16 -1.61 14.09
N ALA A 7 -7.94 -0.64 14.97
CA ALA A 7 -6.58 -0.15 15.22
C ALA A 7 -5.67 -1.31 15.66
N PRO A 8 -4.40 -1.32 15.23
CA PRO A 8 -3.46 -2.34 15.67
C PRO A 8 -3.25 -2.26 17.17
N ASP A 9 -3.17 -3.42 17.82
CA ASP A 9 -2.74 -3.52 19.21
C ASP A 9 -1.21 -3.31 19.26
N ALA A 10 -0.79 -2.25 19.95
CA ALA A 10 0.63 -1.87 20.03
C ALA A 10 1.48 -2.99 20.66
N ASP A 11 0.95 -3.74 21.62
CA ASP A 11 1.66 -4.83 22.29
C ASP A 11 1.86 -6.06 21.37
N SER A 12 1.11 -6.15 20.28
CA SER A 12 1.24 -7.19 19.25
C SER A 12 2.30 -6.87 18.19
N LEU A 13 2.78 -5.63 18.13
CA LEU A 13 3.76 -5.20 17.13
C LEU A 13 5.18 -5.52 17.60
N LEU A 14 5.84 -6.40 16.86
CA LEU A 14 7.14 -6.92 17.21
C LEU A 14 8.26 -5.92 16.85
N PRO A 15 9.23 -5.70 17.74
CA PRO A 15 10.44 -4.98 17.36
C PRO A 15 11.28 -5.82 16.39
N VAL A 16 12.05 -5.13 15.54
CA VAL A 16 13.05 -5.74 14.65
C VAL A 16 14.43 -5.28 15.07
N ALA A 17 15.34 -6.21 15.28
CA ALA A 17 16.72 -5.89 15.57
C ALA A 17 17.31 -4.99 14.47
N GLY A 18 17.88 -3.85 14.86
CA GLY A 18 18.47 -2.89 13.92
C GLY A 18 17.49 -1.85 13.36
N VAL A 19 16.25 -1.77 13.86
CA VAL A 19 15.27 -0.72 13.51
C VAL A 19 14.82 0.00 14.77
N GLU A 20 14.86 1.33 14.76
CA GLU A 20 14.28 2.17 15.79
C GLU A 20 13.46 3.29 15.12
N LEU A 21 12.31 3.57 15.68
CA LEU A 21 11.34 4.53 15.14
C LEU A 21 11.11 5.64 16.17
N GLY A 22 11.15 6.90 15.71
CA GLY A 22 10.89 8.04 16.56
C GLY A 22 10.05 9.06 15.82
N THR A 23 9.11 9.66 16.53
CA THR A 23 8.12 10.57 15.98
C THR A 23 8.17 11.94 16.62
N ALA A 24 7.69 12.97 15.91
CA ALA A 24 7.54 14.30 16.46
C ALA A 24 6.25 14.96 15.94
N ARG A 25 5.78 15.94 16.70
CA ARG A 25 4.74 16.89 16.32
C ARG A 25 5.44 18.18 15.87
N ALA A 26 5.84 18.20 14.59
CA ALA A 26 6.58 19.32 14.02
C ALA A 26 5.66 20.49 13.60
N GLY A 27 4.34 20.26 13.53
CA GLY A 27 3.35 21.26 13.11
C GLY A 27 3.50 21.62 11.63
N ILE A 28 3.78 20.61 10.80
CA ILE A 28 4.08 20.79 9.37
C ILE A 28 2.90 21.46 8.66
N ARG A 29 1.66 20.99 8.91
CA ARG A 29 0.45 21.60 8.37
C ARG A 29 -0.57 21.90 9.48
N LYS A 30 -0.98 20.89 10.24
CA LYS A 30 -1.94 21.04 11.35
C LYS A 30 -1.23 20.82 12.69
N PRO A 31 -1.41 21.69 13.70
CA PRO A 31 -0.78 21.49 14.99
C PRO A 31 -1.38 20.28 15.73
N GLY A 32 -0.62 19.75 16.67
CA GLY A 32 -1.10 18.77 17.64
C GLY A 32 -1.07 17.30 17.23
N ARG A 33 -0.85 16.97 15.96
CA ARG A 33 -0.71 15.58 15.49
C ARG A 33 0.76 15.19 15.34
N ARG A 34 1.05 13.89 15.36
CA ARG A 34 2.33 13.36 14.90
C ARG A 34 2.38 13.52 13.38
N ASP A 35 3.40 14.19 12.85
CA ASP A 35 3.52 14.54 11.43
C ASP A 35 4.96 14.41 10.89
N LEU A 36 5.88 13.94 11.74
CA LEU A 36 7.25 13.61 11.39
C LEU A 36 7.63 12.27 12.01
N LEU A 37 8.14 11.34 11.15
CA LEU A 37 8.71 10.06 11.54
C LEU A 37 10.18 10.02 11.10
N VAL A 38 11.07 9.61 11.98
CA VAL A 38 12.45 9.23 11.68
C VAL A 38 12.63 7.75 12.02
N VAL A 39 13.15 6.98 11.08
CA VAL A 39 13.54 5.58 11.31
C VAL A 39 15.05 5.50 11.25
N ARG A 40 15.68 5.03 12.32
CA ARG A 40 17.11 4.72 12.35
C ARG A 40 17.33 3.25 12.01
N LEU A 41 18.30 2.99 11.13
CA LEU A 41 18.65 1.67 10.64
C LEU A 41 20.09 1.34 11.06
N ALA A 42 20.31 0.09 11.49
CA ALA A 42 21.65 -0.41 11.81
C ALA A 42 22.57 -0.35 10.58
N GLU A 43 23.86 -0.29 10.83
CA GLU A 43 24.87 -0.39 9.78
C GLU A 43 24.77 -1.74 9.04
N GLY A 44 24.94 -1.71 7.71
CA GLY A 44 24.79 -2.87 6.85
C GLY A 44 23.35 -3.20 6.46
N THR A 45 22.35 -2.42 6.90
CA THR A 45 20.96 -2.59 6.49
C THR A 45 20.81 -2.35 4.99
N GLN A 46 20.16 -3.31 4.31
CA GLN A 46 19.76 -3.21 2.91
C GLN A 46 18.29 -2.80 2.81
N VAL A 47 18.02 -1.84 1.94
CA VAL A 47 16.65 -1.39 1.62
C VAL A 47 16.45 -1.49 0.12
N ALA A 48 15.37 -2.14 -0.29
CA ALA A 48 14.88 -2.11 -1.65
C ALA A 48 13.53 -1.41 -1.71
N GLY A 49 13.26 -0.73 -2.82
CA GLY A 49 12.03 0.05 -2.97
C GLY A 49 11.41 -0.05 -4.35
N VAL A 50 10.08 0.08 -4.36
CA VAL A 50 9.27 0.36 -5.55
C VAL A 50 8.56 1.69 -5.37
N PHE A 51 8.38 2.43 -6.47
CA PHE A 51 7.97 3.82 -6.44
C PHE A 51 6.94 4.10 -7.54
N THR A 52 6.15 5.15 -7.34
CA THR A 52 5.14 5.60 -8.31
C THR A 52 5.68 5.70 -9.74
N ARG A 53 4.83 5.32 -10.71
CA ARG A 53 5.07 5.55 -12.15
C ARG A 53 4.44 6.85 -12.64
N ASN A 54 3.78 7.60 -11.77
CA ASN A 54 3.21 8.89 -12.14
C ASN A 54 4.32 9.79 -12.69
N ARG A 55 4.10 10.37 -13.87
CA ARG A 55 5.09 11.26 -14.51
C ARG A 55 5.28 12.57 -13.74
N PHE A 56 4.28 12.97 -12.94
CA PHE A 56 4.36 14.06 -11.97
C PHE A 56 4.99 13.58 -10.65
N CYS A 57 6.09 12.87 -10.76
CA CYS A 57 6.78 12.24 -9.65
C CYS A 57 7.24 13.28 -8.61
N ALA A 58 6.91 13.05 -7.34
CA ALA A 58 7.27 13.95 -6.26
C ALA A 58 8.78 14.00 -5.99
N ALA A 59 9.27 15.15 -5.53
CA ALA A 59 10.69 15.37 -5.25
C ALA A 59 11.30 14.33 -4.26
N PRO A 60 10.63 13.93 -3.14
CA PRO A 60 11.18 12.91 -2.25
C PRO A 60 11.37 11.56 -2.94
N VAL A 61 10.49 11.17 -3.88
CA VAL A 61 10.66 9.93 -4.65
C VAL A 61 11.89 10.00 -5.55
N VAL A 62 12.12 11.15 -6.20
CA VAL A 62 13.31 11.36 -7.04
C VAL A 62 14.60 11.23 -6.20
N VAL A 63 14.64 11.90 -5.05
CA VAL A 63 15.78 11.86 -4.13
C VAL A 63 15.98 10.45 -3.58
N SER A 64 14.92 9.75 -3.16
CA SER A 64 15.01 8.37 -2.66
C SER A 64 15.58 7.41 -3.70
N ARG A 65 15.17 7.50 -4.97
CA ARG A 65 15.76 6.69 -6.05
C ARG A 65 17.25 6.99 -6.26
N GLN A 66 17.65 8.27 -6.18
CA GLN A 66 19.05 8.67 -6.31
C GLN A 66 19.90 8.11 -5.15
N HIS A 67 19.42 8.24 -3.92
CA HIS A 67 20.11 7.76 -2.73
C HIS A 67 20.23 6.22 -2.70
N LEU A 68 19.16 5.49 -3.05
CA LEU A 68 19.22 4.02 -3.18
C LEU A 68 20.25 3.57 -4.23
N ALA A 69 20.27 4.25 -5.37
CA ALA A 69 21.24 3.93 -6.43
C ALA A 69 22.69 4.24 -6.00
N ALA A 70 22.92 5.39 -5.39
CA ALA A 70 24.26 5.83 -4.95
C ALA A 70 24.83 4.94 -3.83
N SER A 71 24.00 4.53 -2.89
CA SER A 71 24.38 3.69 -1.74
C SER A 71 24.30 2.19 -2.01
N GLN A 72 23.85 1.79 -3.21
CA GLN A 72 23.58 0.38 -3.54
C GLN A 72 22.60 -0.27 -2.52
N GLY A 73 21.61 0.49 -2.07
CA GLY A 73 20.58 0.05 -1.12
C GLY A 73 21.03 0.05 0.35
N GLN A 74 22.28 0.43 0.68
CA GLN A 74 22.75 0.53 2.07
C GLN A 74 22.22 1.80 2.71
N MET A 75 21.20 1.69 3.54
CA MET A 75 20.52 2.83 4.18
C MET A 75 20.77 2.87 5.68
N ARG A 76 20.79 4.09 6.22
CA ARG A 76 20.97 4.36 7.64
C ARG A 76 19.75 5.02 8.29
N ALA A 77 18.88 5.65 7.49
CA ALA A 77 17.65 6.24 8.00
C ALA A 77 16.56 6.39 6.92
N LEU A 78 15.33 6.48 7.40
CA LEU A 78 14.18 6.98 6.62
C LEU A 78 13.64 8.22 7.34
N VAL A 79 13.08 9.17 6.59
CA VAL A 79 12.35 10.30 7.14
C VAL A 79 11.04 10.47 6.38
N VAL A 80 9.93 10.53 7.12
CA VAL A 80 8.58 10.71 6.55
C VAL A 80 7.95 11.95 7.14
N ASN A 81 7.48 12.85 6.28
CA ASN A 81 6.65 13.97 6.69
C ASN A 81 5.23 13.83 6.14
N THR A 82 4.24 14.27 6.92
CA THR A 82 2.83 14.31 6.52
C THR A 82 2.29 15.73 6.47
N GLY A 83 1.26 15.93 5.61
CA GLY A 83 0.60 17.22 5.40
C GLY A 83 1.00 17.93 4.12
N VAL A 84 2.22 17.74 3.63
CA VAL A 84 2.74 18.32 2.38
C VAL A 84 3.42 17.23 1.58
N ALA A 85 2.98 17.03 0.33
CA ALA A 85 3.47 15.98 -0.56
C ALA A 85 4.83 16.30 -1.20
N ASN A 86 5.20 17.58 -1.27
CA ASN A 86 6.38 18.05 -2.02
C ASN A 86 6.40 17.55 -3.48
N ALA A 87 5.24 17.56 -4.12
CA ALA A 87 5.02 17.19 -5.51
C ALA A 87 4.62 18.41 -6.32
N GLY A 88 5.07 18.48 -7.56
CA GLY A 88 4.85 19.65 -8.42
C GLY A 88 5.63 20.90 -7.99
N THR A 89 6.72 20.73 -7.23
CA THR A 89 7.53 21.80 -6.62
C THR A 89 8.87 22.02 -7.32
N GLY A 90 9.10 21.34 -8.44
CA GLY A 90 10.29 21.54 -9.28
C GLY A 90 11.62 21.30 -8.57
N ALA A 91 12.66 22.00 -9.01
CA ALA A 91 14.01 21.87 -8.46
C ALA A 91 14.11 22.33 -6.99
N GLU A 92 13.26 23.26 -6.57
CA GLU A 92 13.22 23.68 -5.16
C GLU A 92 12.73 22.55 -4.26
N GLY A 93 11.71 21.79 -4.68
CA GLY A 93 11.23 20.64 -3.92
C GLY A 93 12.31 19.58 -3.70
N GLN A 94 13.19 19.34 -4.70
CA GLN A 94 14.34 18.44 -4.55
C GLN A 94 15.35 18.98 -3.54
N ARG A 95 15.70 20.28 -3.62
CA ARG A 95 16.58 20.91 -2.61
C ARG A 95 16.01 20.80 -1.19
N ASN A 96 14.70 21.02 -1.05
CA ASN A 96 14.01 20.93 0.24
C ASN A 96 14.07 19.49 0.80
N ALA A 97 13.82 18.48 -0.03
CA ALA A 97 13.95 17.08 0.37
C ALA A 97 15.39 16.72 0.79
N GLN A 98 16.40 17.20 0.04
CA GLN A 98 17.82 17.01 0.38
C GLN A 98 18.20 17.71 1.71
N GLN A 99 17.70 18.93 1.95
CA GLN A 99 17.92 19.62 3.24
C GLN A 99 17.35 18.86 4.42
N VAL A 100 16.17 18.23 4.26
CA VAL A 100 15.60 17.35 5.30
C VAL A 100 16.50 16.14 5.52
N CYS A 101 17.01 15.49 4.46
CA CYS A 101 17.98 14.39 4.58
C CYS A 101 19.25 14.82 5.31
N GLN A 102 19.79 16.00 4.99
CA GLN A 102 20.99 16.55 5.65
C GLN A 102 20.74 16.78 7.15
N ALA A 103 19.57 17.30 7.54
CA ALA A 103 19.22 17.52 8.94
C ALA A 103 19.14 16.20 9.73
N VAL A 104 18.50 15.17 9.15
CA VAL A 104 18.44 13.82 9.76
C VAL A 104 19.81 13.21 9.84
N ALA A 105 20.61 13.29 8.78
CA ALA A 105 21.96 12.76 8.72
C ALA A 105 22.87 13.38 9.80
N ALA A 106 22.81 14.71 9.96
CA ALA A 106 23.55 15.42 11.01
C ALA A 106 23.11 14.99 12.42
N ALA A 107 21.81 14.80 12.65
CA ALA A 107 21.28 14.39 13.95
C ALA A 107 21.64 12.94 14.32
N LEU A 108 21.82 12.06 13.31
CA LEU A 108 22.17 10.64 13.49
C LEU A 108 23.67 10.34 13.34
N GLY A 109 24.46 11.30 12.85
CA GLY A 109 25.90 11.09 12.58
C GLY A 109 26.16 10.17 11.38
N VAL A 110 25.33 10.25 10.33
CA VAL A 110 25.42 9.43 9.12
C VAL A 110 25.57 10.30 7.86
N SER A 111 25.80 9.69 6.69
CA SER A 111 25.85 10.42 5.42
C SER A 111 24.44 10.73 4.91
N ALA A 112 24.23 11.91 4.29
CA ALA A 112 22.92 12.36 3.83
C ALA A 112 22.36 11.48 2.70
N ASP A 113 23.20 10.91 1.86
CA ASP A 113 22.86 9.98 0.78
C ASP A 113 22.41 8.59 1.27
N THR A 114 22.56 8.32 2.58
CA THR A 114 22.03 7.12 3.23
C THR A 114 20.69 7.36 3.96
N VAL A 115 20.05 8.50 3.73
CA VAL A 115 18.73 8.86 4.28
C VAL A 115 17.70 8.88 3.15
N LEU A 116 16.58 8.15 3.28
CA LEU A 116 15.48 8.14 2.31
C LEU A 116 14.36 9.07 2.75
N PRO A 117 14.05 10.14 2.00
CA PRO A 117 12.91 10.99 2.29
C PRO A 117 11.62 10.42 1.69
N MET A 118 10.53 10.52 2.44
CA MET A 118 9.16 10.23 2.01
C MET A 118 8.25 11.38 2.44
N SER A 119 7.31 11.76 1.61
CA SER A 119 6.35 12.83 1.92
C SER A 119 4.95 12.43 1.49
N THR A 120 3.93 12.92 2.18
CA THR A 120 2.53 12.74 1.81
C THR A 120 1.69 13.92 2.26
N GLY A 121 0.61 14.23 1.54
CA GLY A 121 -0.29 15.34 1.82
C GLY A 121 -0.61 16.16 0.58
N VAL A 122 -0.75 17.48 0.73
CA VAL A 122 -1.17 18.37 -0.34
C VAL A 122 -0.09 18.54 -1.41
N ILE A 123 -0.49 18.44 -2.67
CA ILE A 123 0.34 18.65 -3.87
C ILE A 123 0.45 20.16 -4.17
N LEU A 124 1.53 20.61 -4.83
CA LEU A 124 1.86 21.99 -5.20
C LEU A 124 2.23 22.91 -4.02
N GLU A 125 2.41 22.36 -2.83
CA GLU A 125 2.92 23.12 -1.68
C GLU A 125 4.38 22.77 -1.41
N HIS A 126 5.19 23.78 -1.09
CA HIS A 126 6.58 23.60 -0.68
C HIS A 126 6.68 23.08 0.74
N LEU A 127 7.67 22.21 1.00
CA LEU A 127 7.94 21.75 2.35
C LEU A 127 8.28 22.93 3.29
N PRO A 128 7.66 23.00 4.47
CA PRO A 128 8.11 23.93 5.52
C PRO A 128 9.38 23.36 6.18
N VAL A 129 10.51 23.43 5.47
CA VAL A 129 11.78 22.79 5.84
C VAL A 129 12.21 23.17 7.26
N GLU A 130 12.06 24.43 7.66
CA GLU A 130 12.42 24.90 9.00
C GLU A 130 11.65 24.18 10.10
N ARG A 131 10.33 23.93 9.90
CA ARG A 131 9.51 23.19 10.88
C ARG A 131 9.94 21.73 10.96
N ILE A 132 10.21 21.11 9.81
CA ILE A 132 10.64 19.72 9.75
C ILE A 132 12.01 19.57 10.43
N THR A 133 13.00 20.40 10.06
CA THR A 133 14.35 20.33 10.60
C THR A 133 14.39 20.64 12.11
N ALA A 134 13.53 21.54 12.60
CA ALA A 134 13.37 21.78 14.05
C ALA A 134 12.69 20.60 14.79
N GLY A 135 11.92 19.79 14.09
CA GLY A 135 11.30 18.56 14.62
C GLY A 135 12.26 17.36 14.69
N VAL A 136 13.27 17.30 13.80
CA VAL A 136 14.20 16.15 13.69
C VAL A 136 14.88 15.80 15.03
N PRO A 137 15.44 16.73 15.81
CA PRO A 137 16.05 16.36 17.10
C PRO A 137 15.07 15.73 18.08
N LYS A 138 13.79 16.13 18.04
CA LYS A 138 12.74 15.57 18.90
C LYS A 138 12.40 14.13 18.47
N ALA A 139 12.26 13.90 17.16
CA ALA A 139 12.03 12.57 16.63
C ALA A 139 13.21 11.63 16.90
N VAL A 140 14.46 12.12 16.80
CA VAL A 140 15.67 11.34 17.13
C VAL A 140 15.74 11.01 18.62
N ALA A 141 15.34 11.93 19.51
CA ALA A 141 15.27 11.67 20.93
C ALA A 141 14.15 10.68 21.33
N ASP A 142 13.13 10.51 20.49
CA ASP A 142 12.00 9.57 20.66
C ASP A 142 12.29 8.16 20.11
N LEU A 143 13.47 7.91 19.54
CA LEU A 143 13.78 6.63 18.89
C LEU A 143 13.69 5.45 19.87
N ALA A 144 12.84 4.47 19.52
CA ALA A 144 12.72 3.20 20.25
C ALA A 144 12.33 2.06 19.30
N PRO A 145 12.73 0.82 19.59
CA PRO A 145 12.45 -0.34 18.73
C PRO A 145 10.97 -0.74 18.72
N ALA A 146 10.18 -0.33 19.73
CA ALA A 146 8.76 -0.71 19.87
C ALA A 146 7.77 0.33 19.29
N HIS A 147 8.21 1.48 18.79
CA HIS A 147 7.33 2.58 18.36
C HIS A 147 6.66 2.37 16.97
N TRP A 148 6.29 1.13 16.64
CA TRP A 148 5.61 0.81 15.37
C TRP A 148 4.21 1.40 15.28
N ALA A 149 3.45 1.44 16.38
CA ALA A 149 2.11 2.02 16.42
C ALA A 149 2.16 3.55 16.23
N GLU A 150 3.07 4.22 16.93
CA GLU A 150 3.31 5.65 16.79
C GLU A 150 3.81 6.04 15.41
N ALA A 151 4.64 5.19 14.80
CA ALA A 151 5.12 5.37 13.43
C ALA A 151 3.97 5.26 12.42
N ALA A 152 3.08 4.27 12.59
CA ALA A 152 1.89 4.12 11.75
C ALA A 152 0.94 5.34 11.88
N GLU A 153 0.77 5.90 13.09
CA GLU A 153 0.01 7.13 13.31
C GLU A 153 0.67 8.33 12.61
N ALA A 154 2.00 8.46 12.70
CA ALA A 154 2.73 9.62 12.21
C ALA A 154 2.71 9.75 10.66
N ILE A 155 2.45 8.67 9.94
CA ILE A 155 2.41 8.68 8.47
C ILE A 155 0.99 8.88 7.89
N MET A 156 -0.06 8.91 8.71
CA MET A 156 -1.45 9.08 8.29
C MET A 156 -1.71 10.46 7.66
N THR A 157 -2.69 10.53 6.76
CA THR A 157 -3.24 11.79 6.21
C THR A 157 -4.75 11.87 6.42
N THR A 158 -5.54 11.32 5.50
CA THR A 158 -7.00 11.16 5.60
C THR A 158 -7.41 9.83 6.21
N ASP A 159 -6.46 8.98 6.50
CA ASP A 159 -6.65 7.71 7.19
C ASP A 159 -7.40 7.92 8.50
N THR A 160 -8.36 7.04 8.82
CA THR A 160 -9.12 7.11 10.07
C THR A 160 -8.51 6.23 11.16
N LEU A 161 -7.72 5.21 10.77
CA LEU A 161 -6.99 4.32 11.67
C LEU A 161 -5.53 4.13 11.21
N PRO A 162 -4.57 4.02 12.14
CA PRO A 162 -3.22 3.58 11.80
C PRO A 162 -3.23 2.14 11.30
N LYS A 163 -2.35 1.83 10.34
CA LYS A 163 -2.24 0.52 9.72
C LYS A 163 -0.88 -0.06 10.01
N ALA A 164 -0.84 -1.06 10.87
CA ALA A 164 0.36 -1.80 11.24
C ALA A 164 0.04 -3.28 11.40
N VAL A 165 0.97 -4.13 10.99
CA VAL A 165 0.89 -5.59 11.08
C VAL A 165 2.23 -6.11 11.52
N SER A 166 2.26 -7.18 12.30
CA SER A 166 3.48 -7.86 12.70
C SER A 166 3.32 -9.36 12.56
N ARG A 167 4.33 -10.02 12.04
CA ARG A 167 4.40 -11.48 11.93
C ARG A 167 5.71 -12.01 12.47
N ARG A 168 5.68 -13.26 12.91
CA ARG A 168 6.84 -14.02 13.31
C ARG A 168 6.85 -15.35 12.56
N VAL A 169 7.96 -15.68 11.93
CA VAL A 169 8.11 -16.90 11.13
C VAL A 169 9.32 -17.69 11.60
N LYS A 170 9.09 -19.00 11.80
CA LYS A 170 10.18 -19.94 12.07
C LYS A 170 10.72 -20.48 10.76
N LEU A 171 12.00 -20.28 10.54
CA LEU A 171 12.72 -20.71 9.35
C LEU A 171 13.91 -21.59 9.72
N PRO A 172 14.46 -22.34 8.78
CA PRO A 172 15.77 -22.94 8.97
C PRO A 172 16.80 -21.84 9.35
N GLY A 173 17.48 -22.03 10.46
CA GLY A 173 18.46 -21.07 11.00
C GLY A 173 17.91 -20.08 12.04
N GLY A 174 16.61 -20.01 12.28
CA GLY A 174 16.06 -19.17 13.35
C GLY A 174 14.66 -18.64 13.15
N GLU A 175 14.26 -17.74 14.01
CA GLU A 175 13.00 -17.05 13.96
C GLU A 175 13.21 -15.62 13.43
N VAL A 176 12.31 -15.15 12.57
CA VAL A 176 12.36 -13.84 11.92
C VAL A 176 11.13 -13.04 12.30
N ALA A 177 11.31 -11.79 12.72
CA ALA A 177 10.26 -10.82 12.95
C ALA A 177 10.06 -9.93 11.70
N MET A 178 8.79 -9.64 11.38
CA MET A 178 8.41 -8.84 10.21
C MET A 178 7.24 -7.91 10.54
N PRO A 179 7.48 -6.78 11.21
CA PRO A 179 6.49 -5.72 11.28
C PRO A 179 6.48 -4.91 10.00
N GLY A 180 5.30 -4.35 9.72
CA GLY A 180 5.12 -3.40 8.64
C GLY A 180 4.07 -2.37 8.98
N ILE A 181 4.19 -1.20 8.36
CA ILE A 181 3.24 -0.09 8.44
C ILE A 181 2.88 0.39 7.04
N SER A 182 1.66 0.88 6.88
CA SER A 182 1.24 1.57 5.66
C SER A 182 0.26 2.70 5.96
N LYS A 183 0.09 3.59 5.00
CA LYS A 183 -0.93 4.63 5.01
C LYS A 183 -1.55 4.78 3.63
N GLY A 184 -2.78 5.25 3.62
CA GLY A 184 -3.54 5.59 2.43
C GLY A 184 -5.04 5.36 2.69
N ALA A 185 -5.87 6.21 2.07
CA ALA A 185 -7.32 6.11 2.12
C ALA A 185 -7.97 6.66 0.83
N GLY A 186 -7.32 7.61 0.14
CA GLY A 186 -7.71 8.15 -1.16
C GLY A 186 -6.52 8.33 -2.09
N MET A 187 -6.79 8.58 -3.38
CA MET A 187 -5.83 8.56 -4.47
C MET A 187 -5.11 7.19 -4.52
N ILE A 188 -5.91 6.09 -4.55
CA ILE A 188 -5.42 4.72 -4.46
C ILE A 188 -5.73 3.95 -5.75
N ARG A 189 -4.75 3.89 -6.62
CA ARG A 189 -4.59 2.92 -7.72
C ARG A 189 -3.10 2.67 -7.91
N PRO A 190 -2.51 1.72 -7.21
CA PRO A 190 -1.11 1.44 -7.33
C PRO A 190 -0.80 0.84 -8.70
N ASN A 191 -0.15 1.62 -9.54
CA ASN A 191 0.57 1.12 -10.70
C ASN A 191 2.06 1.23 -10.37
N MET A 192 2.52 0.36 -9.47
CA MET A 192 3.76 0.41 -8.69
C MET A 192 3.67 1.40 -7.52
N ALA A 193 2.64 1.25 -6.67
CA ALA A 193 2.39 1.80 -5.34
C ALA A 193 1.67 3.16 -5.28
N THR A 194 0.45 3.19 -4.67
CA THR A 194 -0.27 4.43 -4.30
C THR A 194 -0.43 4.51 -2.79
N MET A 195 0.69 4.62 -2.07
CA MET A 195 0.69 4.65 -0.60
C MET A 195 2.11 4.90 -0.09
N LEU A 196 2.27 5.11 1.18
CA LEU A 196 3.54 4.92 1.85
C LEU A 196 3.48 3.63 2.65
N GLY A 197 4.45 2.75 2.45
CA GLY A 197 4.55 1.50 3.19
C GLY A 197 5.98 1.06 3.40
N MET A 198 6.19 0.40 4.53
CA MET A 198 7.45 -0.18 4.90
C MET A 198 7.21 -1.51 5.60
N ILE A 199 7.96 -2.54 5.22
CA ILE A 199 8.09 -3.79 5.98
C ILE A 199 9.56 -3.96 6.31
N ALA A 200 9.87 -4.26 7.56
CA ALA A 200 11.23 -4.55 7.99
C ALA A 200 11.37 -5.99 8.47
N THR A 201 12.56 -6.56 8.28
CA THR A 201 12.93 -7.88 8.78
C THR A 201 14.37 -7.87 9.31
N ASP A 202 14.63 -8.67 10.31
CA ASP A 202 15.97 -8.91 10.83
C ASP A 202 16.76 -9.97 10.04
N ALA A 203 16.13 -10.70 9.13
CA ALA A 203 16.81 -11.59 8.20
C ALA A 203 17.79 -10.80 7.33
N ARG A 204 18.90 -11.45 6.96
CA ARG A 204 19.84 -10.94 5.95
C ARG A 204 19.41 -11.47 4.59
N ILE A 205 19.00 -10.58 3.69
CA ILE A 205 18.60 -10.91 2.32
C ILE A 205 19.61 -10.26 1.37
N ALA A 206 20.10 -11.04 0.39
CA ALA A 206 21.03 -10.51 -0.62
C ALA A 206 20.39 -9.32 -1.37
N PRO A 207 21.15 -8.25 -1.71
CA PRO A 207 20.60 -7.02 -2.29
C PRO A 207 19.75 -7.23 -3.56
N ASP A 208 20.25 -8.02 -4.51
CA ASP A 208 19.57 -8.30 -5.78
C ASP A 208 18.29 -9.12 -5.56
N LEU A 209 18.33 -10.04 -4.59
CA LEU A 209 17.16 -10.82 -4.20
C LEU A 209 16.12 -9.93 -3.53
N LEU A 210 16.54 -9.06 -2.61
CA LEU A 210 15.65 -8.10 -1.94
C LEU A 210 14.96 -7.18 -2.96
N GLN A 211 15.71 -6.70 -3.98
CA GLN A 211 15.17 -5.88 -5.06
C GLN A 211 14.18 -6.67 -5.94
N THR A 212 14.38 -7.96 -6.12
CA THR A 212 13.43 -8.84 -6.81
C THR A 212 12.18 -9.07 -5.96
N TRP A 213 12.36 -9.34 -4.67
CA TRP A 213 11.26 -9.62 -3.76
C TRP A 213 10.36 -8.43 -3.50
N VAL A 214 10.91 -7.19 -3.38
CA VAL A 214 10.07 -6.00 -3.19
C VAL A 214 9.08 -5.81 -4.34
N ARG A 215 9.46 -6.16 -5.57
CA ARG A 215 8.56 -6.13 -6.73
C ARG A 215 7.50 -7.22 -6.64
N ARG A 216 7.90 -8.48 -6.40
CA ARG A 216 6.96 -9.62 -6.25
C ARG A 216 5.94 -9.36 -5.15
N VAL A 217 6.40 -8.86 -3.98
CA VAL A 217 5.54 -8.52 -2.86
C VAL A 217 4.56 -7.39 -3.23
N ALA A 218 5.04 -6.32 -3.87
CA ALA A 218 4.20 -5.21 -4.30
C ALA A 218 3.15 -5.67 -5.33
N ASP A 219 3.55 -6.50 -6.30
CA ASP A 219 2.66 -6.99 -7.35
C ASP A 219 1.56 -7.92 -6.82
N ALA A 220 1.84 -8.67 -5.76
CA ALA A 220 0.87 -9.54 -5.11
C ALA A 220 -0.01 -8.83 -4.05
N SER A 221 0.28 -7.58 -3.69
CA SER A 221 -0.37 -6.86 -2.59
C SER A 221 -0.84 -5.46 -2.98
N PHE A 222 0.02 -4.46 -2.83
CA PHE A 222 -0.33 -3.06 -3.07
C PHE A 222 -0.71 -2.78 -4.54
N ASN A 223 -0.16 -3.51 -5.50
CA ASN A 223 -0.58 -3.41 -6.90
C ASN A 223 -1.89 -4.17 -7.21
N ARG A 224 -2.59 -4.64 -6.19
CA ARG A 224 -3.89 -5.35 -6.30
C ARG A 224 -5.01 -4.62 -5.57
N ILE A 225 -4.82 -3.35 -5.20
CA ILE A 225 -5.87 -2.56 -4.55
C ILE A 225 -6.26 -1.35 -5.37
N THR A 226 -7.47 -0.84 -5.16
CA THR A 226 -7.88 0.49 -5.64
C THR A 226 -9.03 1.03 -4.78
N VAL A 227 -9.04 2.35 -4.55
CA VAL A 227 -10.17 3.07 -3.93
C VAL A 227 -10.92 3.87 -4.99
N ASP A 228 -10.24 4.72 -5.75
CA ASP A 228 -10.81 5.71 -6.66
C ASP A 228 -10.26 5.68 -8.08
N GLY A 229 -9.28 4.82 -8.34
CA GLY A 229 -8.66 4.72 -9.66
C GLY A 229 -7.55 5.74 -9.94
N ASP A 230 -7.23 6.61 -8.98
CA ASP A 230 -6.21 7.66 -9.14
C ASP A 230 -4.84 7.23 -8.63
N THR A 231 -3.78 7.48 -9.43
CA THR A 231 -2.39 7.16 -9.08
C THR A 231 -1.70 8.37 -8.47
N SER A 232 -1.17 8.23 -7.26
CA SER A 232 -0.48 9.29 -6.53
C SER A 232 0.90 9.63 -7.13
N THR A 233 1.38 10.81 -6.79
CA THR A 233 2.70 11.34 -7.14
C THR A 233 3.82 10.84 -6.21
N ASN A 234 3.47 10.27 -5.04
CA ASN A 234 4.41 10.06 -3.91
C ASN A 234 4.65 8.61 -3.53
N ASP A 235 3.97 7.68 -4.16
CA ASP A 235 3.93 6.29 -3.73
C ASP A 235 5.31 5.67 -3.56
N THR A 236 5.47 5.03 -2.40
CA THR A 236 6.73 4.39 -2.02
C THR A 236 6.44 3.17 -1.15
N PHE A 237 6.90 2.00 -1.57
CA PHE A 237 6.94 0.80 -0.75
C PHE A 237 8.37 0.31 -0.60
N LEU A 238 8.79 0.11 0.65
CA LEU A 238 10.15 -0.30 1.01
C LEU A 238 10.15 -1.65 1.72
N LEU A 239 11.03 -2.55 1.31
CA LEU A 239 11.46 -3.71 2.10
C LEU A 239 12.83 -3.42 2.70
N THR A 240 12.93 -3.59 4.01
CA THR A 240 14.14 -3.35 4.80
C THR A 240 14.64 -4.65 5.41
N SER A 241 15.86 -5.04 5.10
CA SER A 241 16.58 -6.21 5.61
C SER A 241 17.76 -5.75 6.45
N THR A 242 17.66 -5.85 7.79
CA THR A 242 18.72 -5.35 8.67
C THR A 242 19.89 -6.29 8.78
N GLY A 243 19.67 -7.59 8.54
CA GLY A 243 20.70 -8.63 8.69
C GLY A 243 21.20 -8.80 10.12
N GLN A 244 20.46 -8.32 11.12
CA GLN A 244 20.82 -8.42 12.54
C GLN A 244 20.32 -9.74 13.18
N GLY A 245 19.47 -10.50 12.47
CA GLY A 245 19.03 -11.84 12.87
C GLY A 245 20.00 -12.93 12.41
N GLN A 246 19.64 -14.19 12.68
CA GLN A 246 20.46 -15.36 12.36
C GLN A 246 20.17 -15.93 10.96
N VAL A 247 19.01 -15.63 10.38
CA VAL A 247 18.58 -16.15 9.08
C VAL A 247 19.24 -15.34 7.97
N ALA A 248 19.84 -16.04 7.00
CA ALA A 248 20.44 -15.45 5.82
C ALA A 248 19.93 -16.14 4.55
N ILE A 249 19.44 -15.37 3.60
CA ILE A 249 18.91 -15.82 2.31
C ILE A 249 19.66 -15.09 1.19
N ALA A 250 20.36 -15.84 0.35
CA ALA A 250 21.10 -15.31 -0.79
C ALA A 250 20.41 -15.58 -2.12
N HIS A 251 19.67 -16.68 -2.23
CA HIS A 251 19.00 -17.14 -3.45
C HIS A 251 17.56 -17.57 -3.18
N ASP A 252 16.71 -17.55 -4.23
CA ASP A 252 15.28 -17.96 -4.14
C ASP A 252 15.08 -19.43 -3.74
N ASP A 253 16.08 -20.28 -3.94
CA ASP A 253 16.08 -21.71 -3.60
C ASP A 253 16.77 -22.03 -2.27
N ASP A 254 17.22 -21.04 -1.52
CA ASP A 254 17.79 -21.24 -0.19
C ASP A 254 16.70 -21.78 0.78
N PRO A 255 17.07 -22.62 1.74
CA PRO A 255 16.14 -23.12 2.76
C PRO A 255 15.48 -21.97 3.52
N GLY A 256 14.14 -21.92 3.48
CA GLY A 256 13.32 -20.87 4.11
C GLY A 256 13.06 -19.65 3.24
N ALA A 257 13.60 -19.56 2.03
CA ALA A 257 13.41 -18.42 1.13
C ALA A 257 11.93 -18.28 0.70
N ALA A 258 11.30 -19.38 0.29
CA ALA A 258 9.90 -19.39 -0.13
C ALA A 258 8.96 -19.02 1.02
N GLU A 259 9.18 -19.56 2.21
CA GLU A 259 8.38 -19.26 3.40
C GLU A 259 8.54 -17.81 3.86
N LEU A 260 9.77 -17.24 3.79
CA LEU A 260 10.00 -15.83 4.12
C LEU A 260 9.33 -14.91 3.11
N LEU A 261 9.45 -15.18 1.81
CA LEU A 261 8.78 -14.42 0.76
C LEU A 261 7.26 -14.48 0.89
N GLN A 262 6.71 -15.66 1.18
CA GLN A 262 5.27 -15.82 1.44
C GLN A 262 4.83 -14.98 2.63
N ALA A 263 5.54 -15.02 3.74
CA ALA A 263 5.19 -14.25 4.93
C ALA A 263 5.30 -12.73 4.72
N LEU A 264 6.32 -12.25 3.98
CA LEU A 264 6.41 -10.85 3.55
C LEU A 264 5.23 -10.45 2.66
N THR A 265 4.84 -11.32 1.73
CA THR A 265 3.69 -11.11 0.85
C THR A 265 2.38 -11.03 1.63
N GLU A 266 2.14 -11.96 2.55
CA GLU A 266 0.95 -11.96 3.40
C GLU A 266 0.87 -10.73 4.31
N THR A 267 2.01 -10.26 4.84
CA THR A 267 2.10 -9.03 5.61
C THR A 267 1.72 -7.82 4.74
N ALA A 268 2.24 -7.74 3.52
CA ALA A 268 1.93 -6.69 2.57
C ALA A 268 0.46 -6.73 2.11
N VAL A 269 -0.11 -7.91 1.86
CA VAL A 269 -1.54 -8.09 1.52
C VAL A 269 -2.43 -7.57 2.64
N GLN A 270 -2.12 -7.89 3.89
CA GLN A 270 -2.89 -7.43 5.04
C GLN A 270 -2.85 -5.90 5.17
N LEU A 271 -1.68 -5.29 4.96
CA LEU A 271 -1.52 -3.82 4.93
C LEU A 271 -2.26 -3.19 3.75
N ALA A 272 -2.21 -3.79 2.57
CA ALA A 272 -2.90 -3.32 1.37
C ALA A 272 -4.42 -3.37 1.54
N GLN A 273 -4.96 -4.46 2.08
CA GLN A 273 -6.38 -4.58 2.38
C GLN A 273 -6.83 -3.59 3.46
N ALA A 274 -5.98 -3.31 4.47
CA ALA A 274 -6.28 -2.29 5.48
C ALA A 274 -6.45 -0.88 4.87
N ILE A 275 -5.71 -0.54 3.81
CA ILE A 275 -5.88 0.70 3.05
C ILE A 275 -7.28 0.77 2.41
N VAL A 276 -7.73 -0.30 1.75
CA VAL A 276 -9.05 -0.35 1.10
C VAL A 276 -10.18 -0.32 2.11
N ARG A 277 -10.03 -1.05 3.22
CA ARG A 277 -11.01 -1.08 4.33
C ARG A 277 -11.22 0.28 4.98
N ASP A 278 -10.17 1.10 4.99
CA ASP A 278 -10.18 2.49 5.50
C ASP A 278 -10.25 3.51 4.35
N GLY A 279 -10.69 3.09 3.16
CA GLY A 279 -10.88 3.97 2.01
C GLY A 279 -11.82 5.11 2.32
N GLU A 280 -11.55 6.30 1.77
CA GLU A 280 -12.36 7.50 1.98
C GLU A 280 -13.83 7.24 1.66
N GLY A 281 -14.69 7.31 2.67
CA GLY A 281 -16.13 7.05 2.55
C GLY A 281 -16.52 5.58 2.32
N ALA A 282 -15.61 4.62 2.41
CA ALA A 282 -15.90 3.21 2.19
C ALA A 282 -16.89 2.66 3.22
N THR A 283 -17.91 1.93 2.74
CA THR A 283 -18.87 1.19 3.56
C THR A 283 -18.87 -0.31 3.26
N LYS A 284 -18.22 -0.70 2.16
CA LYS A 284 -18.06 -2.09 1.72
C LYS A 284 -16.60 -2.36 1.36
N PHE A 285 -16.13 -3.56 1.72
CA PHE A 285 -14.88 -4.13 1.21
C PHE A 285 -15.21 -5.19 0.16
N VAL A 286 -14.72 -5.03 -1.06
CA VAL A 286 -15.07 -5.89 -2.18
C VAL A 286 -13.85 -6.57 -2.75
N THR A 287 -13.89 -7.90 -2.82
CA THR A 287 -12.90 -8.70 -3.53
C THR A 287 -13.39 -8.96 -4.96
N ILE A 288 -12.63 -8.57 -5.96
CA ILE A 288 -12.86 -8.92 -7.36
C ILE A 288 -11.90 -10.04 -7.74
N GLN A 289 -12.42 -11.22 -8.01
CA GLN A 289 -11.64 -12.39 -8.39
C GLN A 289 -11.94 -12.74 -9.84
N VAL A 290 -10.92 -12.76 -10.69
CA VAL A 290 -11.03 -13.16 -12.10
C VAL A 290 -10.26 -14.44 -12.31
N GLU A 291 -10.91 -15.45 -12.84
CA GLU A 291 -10.38 -16.80 -13.07
C GLU A 291 -10.47 -17.20 -14.55
N GLY A 292 -9.60 -18.10 -14.96
CA GLY A 292 -9.65 -18.67 -16.31
C GLY A 292 -9.29 -17.69 -17.42
N ALA A 293 -8.45 -16.71 -17.15
CA ALA A 293 -7.91 -15.77 -18.13
C ALA A 293 -6.78 -16.38 -18.97
N GLY A 294 -6.55 -15.85 -20.14
CA GLY A 294 -5.46 -16.26 -21.03
C GLY A 294 -4.08 -15.82 -20.53
N ASN A 295 -4.00 -14.69 -19.84
CA ASN A 295 -2.79 -14.15 -19.24
C ASN A 295 -3.15 -13.23 -18.06
N GLU A 296 -2.12 -12.75 -17.36
CA GLU A 296 -2.29 -11.91 -16.16
C GLU A 296 -2.84 -10.51 -16.47
N ASP A 297 -2.42 -9.91 -17.59
CA ASP A 297 -2.90 -8.59 -18.03
C ASP A 297 -4.39 -8.61 -18.33
N GLU A 298 -4.87 -9.67 -19.01
CA GLU A 298 -6.29 -9.90 -19.29
C GLU A 298 -7.11 -10.03 -17.98
N ALA A 299 -6.65 -10.87 -17.06
CA ALA A 299 -7.31 -11.02 -15.76
C ALA A 299 -7.37 -9.69 -14.99
N ALA A 300 -6.26 -8.95 -14.96
CA ALA A 300 -6.18 -7.66 -14.30
C ALA A 300 -7.07 -6.60 -14.98
N ALA A 301 -7.12 -6.56 -16.32
CA ALA A 301 -7.97 -5.63 -17.06
C ALA A 301 -9.44 -5.79 -16.68
N VAL A 302 -9.96 -7.02 -16.63
CA VAL A 302 -11.34 -7.30 -16.21
C VAL A 302 -11.56 -6.89 -14.76
N ALA A 303 -10.67 -7.29 -13.86
CA ALA A 303 -10.79 -6.98 -12.44
C ALA A 303 -10.82 -5.45 -12.18
N TYR A 304 -9.91 -4.71 -12.82
CA TYR A 304 -9.86 -3.26 -12.68
C TYR A 304 -10.98 -2.53 -13.40
N SER A 305 -11.50 -3.04 -14.52
CA SER A 305 -12.69 -2.50 -15.17
C SER A 305 -13.89 -2.49 -14.22
N ILE A 306 -14.11 -3.57 -13.47
CA ILE A 306 -15.16 -3.66 -12.45
C ILE A 306 -14.84 -2.73 -11.28
N ALA A 307 -13.63 -2.81 -10.74
CA ALA A 307 -13.19 -2.09 -9.54
C ALA A 307 -13.18 -0.56 -9.70
N HIS A 308 -12.97 -0.06 -10.93
CA HIS A 308 -12.94 1.38 -11.24
C HIS A 308 -14.28 1.93 -11.74
N SER A 309 -15.26 1.09 -12.06
CA SER A 309 -16.55 1.56 -12.58
C SER A 309 -17.34 2.34 -11.52
N PRO A 310 -17.57 3.65 -11.67
CA PRO A 310 -18.39 4.40 -10.72
C PRO A 310 -19.80 3.83 -10.61
N LEU A 311 -20.35 3.33 -11.73
CA LEU A 311 -21.69 2.72 -11.75
C LEU A 311 -21.74 1.43 -10.93
N VAL A 312 -20.72 0.59 -11.01
CA VAL A 312 -20.61 -0.63 -10.19
C VAL A 312 -20.42 -0.26 -8.72
N LYS A 313 -19.49 0.64 -8.41
CA LYS A 313 -19.18 1.04 -7.04
C LYS A 313 -20.35 1.72 -6.32
N THR A 314 -21.16 2.53 -7.04
CA THR A 314 -22.39 3.12 -6.48
C THR A 314 -23.50 2.08 -6.29
N ALA A 315 -23.57 1.04 -7.13
CA ALA A 315 -24.49 -0.09 -6.90
C ALA A 315 -24.09 -0.88 -5.65
N PHE A 316 -22.81 -1.12 -5.43
CA PHE A 316 -22.29 -1.73 -4.20
C PHE A 316 -22.69 -0.93 -2.96
N PHE A 317 -22.52 0.40 -2.99
CA PHE A 317 -22.95 1.30 -1.92
C PHE A 317 -24.45 1.17 -1.63
N ALA A 318 -25.27 1.15 -2.68
CA ALA A 318 -26.71 0.99 -2.56
C ALA A 318 -27.17 -0.43 -2.16
N SER A 319 -26.23 -1.40 -2.06
CA SER A 319 -26.53 -2.82 -1.92
C SER A 319 -27.46 -3.34 -3.03
N ASP A 320 -27.32 -2.77 -4.25
CA ASP A 320 -28.06 -3.14 -5.46
C ASP A 320 -27.24 -4.18 -6.26
N PRO A 321 -27.71 -5.43 -6.41
CA PRO A 321 -27.02 -6.45 -7.20
C PRO A 321 -27.17 -6.20 -8.70
N ASN A 322 -26.68 -5.06 -9.16
CA ASN A 322 -26.85 -4.58 -10.54
C ASN A 322 -25.95 -5.35 -11.52
N LEU A 323 -26.42 -6.50 -11.96
CA LEU A 323 -25.69 -7.39 -12.89
C LEU A 323 -25.34 -6.69 -14.20
N GLY A 324 -26.25 -5.86 -14.72
CA GLY A 324 -26.03 -5.14 -15.97
C GLY A 324 -24.78 -4.25 -15.92
N ARG A 325 -24.54 -3.56 -14.80
CA ARG A 325 -23.34 -2.74 -14.63
C ARG A 325 -22.07 -3.56 -14.53
N ILE A 326 -22.10 -4.71 -13.85
CA ILE A 326 -20.95 -5.63 -13.75
C ILE A 326 -20.64 -6.21 -15.12
N LEU A 327 -21.62 -6.74 -15.85
CA LEU A 327 -21.42 -7.30 -17.19
C LEU A 327 -20.94 -6.25 -18.20
N ALA A 328 -21.46 -5.02 -18.13
CA ALA A 328 -20.98 -3.91 -18.94
C ALA A 328 -19.50 -3.60 -18.66
N ALA A 329 -19.10 -3.59 -17.37
CA ALA A 329 -17.71 -3.37 -16.98
C ALA A 329 -16.77 -4.47 -17.48
N ILE A 330 -17.18 -5.73 -17.45
CA ILE A 330 -16.44 -6.85 -18.07
C ILE A 330 -16.33 -6.65 -19.59
N GLY A 331 -17.43 -6.27 -20.26
CA GLY A 331 -17.50 -6.14 -21.71
C GLY A 331 -16.60 -5.05 -22.31
N TYR A 332 -16.30 -3.97 -21.56
CA TYR A 332 -15.37 -2.92 -22.02
C TYR A 332 -13.95 -3.04 -21.46
N ALA A 333 -13.57 -4.20 -20.90
CA ALA A 333 -12.25 -4.41 -20.31
C ALA A 333 -11.07 -4.41 -21.32
N GLY A 334 -11.37 -4.29 -22.62
CA GLY A 334 -10.34 -4.23 -23.68
C GLY A 334 -9.89 -5.59 -24.18
N ILE A 335 -10.75 -6.61 -24.08
CA ILE A 335 -10.52 -7.95 -24.62
C ILE A 335 -11.39 -8.10 -25.88
N ASP A 336 -10.80 -7.91 -27.06
CA ASP A 336 -11.51 -7.82 -28.33
C ASP A 336 -12.24 -9.13 -28.72
N ASP A 337 -11.70 -10.28 -28.34
CA ASP A 337 -12.21 -11.61 -28.62
C ASP A 337 -12.86 -12.30 -27.40
N LEU A 338 -13.39 -11.50 -26.45
CA LEU A 338 -14.08 -12.02 -25.30
C LEU A 338 -15.37 -12.74 -25.71
N ASP A 339 -15.44 -14.04 -25.45
CA ASP A 339 -16.64 -14.84 -25.66
C ASP A 339 -17.59 -14.71 -24.45
N VAL A 340 -18.59 -13.85 -24.60
CA VAL A 340 -19.53 -13.55 -23.51
C VAL A 340 -20.42 -14.73 -23.14
N ASP A 341 -20.65 -15.69 -24.07
CA ASP A 341 -21.48 -16.86 -23.82
C ASP A 341 -20.79 -17.89 -22.89
N ARG A 342 -19.46 -17.75 -22.71
CA ARG A 342 -18.67 -18.57 -21.79
C ARG A 342 -18.46 -17.94 -20.42
N LEU A 343 -18.89 -16.69 -20.25
CA LEU A 343 -18.75 -15.98 -18.98
C LEU A 343 -19.66 -16.55 -17.90
N GLU A 344 -19.11 -16.67 -16.73
CA GLU A 344 -19.86 -16.92 -15.50
C GLU A 344 -19.49 -15.90 -14.45
N VAL A 345 -20.48 -15.41 -13.70
CA VAL A 345 -20.30 -14.41 -12.64
C VAL A 345 -21.02 -14.87 -11.38
N TRP A 346 -20.36 -14.70 -10.24
CA TRP A 346 -20.91 -14.97 -8.91
C TRP A 346 -20.79 -13.76 -7.99
N LEU A 347 -21.73 -13.63 -7.09
CA LEU A 347 -21.67 -12.83 -5.87
C LEU A 347 -21.57 -13.80 -4.70
N ASP A 348 -20.40 -13.94 -4.10
CA ASP A 348 -20.05 -14.99 -3.14
C ASP A 348 -20.44 -16.39 -3.66
N ASP A 349 -21.45 -17.02 -3.02
CA ASP A 349 -21.99 -18.34 -3.36
C ASP A 349 -23.06 -18.31 -4.45
N VAL A 350 -23.55 -17.13 -4.82
CA VAL A 350 -24.69 -16.97 -5.76
C VAL A 350 -24.21 -16.77 -7.18
N ARG A 351 -24.47 -17.74 -8.08
CA ARG A 351 -24.23 -17.54 -9.51
C ARG A 351 -25.30 -16.61 -10.07
N VAL A 352 -24.84 -15.49 -10.64
CA VAL A 352 -25.73 -14.39 -11.09
C VAL A 352 -25.78 -14.27 -12.60
N ALA A 353 -24.74 -14.73 -13.31
CA ALA A 353 -24.73 -14.75 -14.77
C ALA A 353 -24.06 -16.03 -15.30
N SER A 354 -24.57 -16.54 -16.41
CA SER A 354 -24.05 -17.69 -17.16
C SER A 354 -24.53 -17.60 -18.60
N GLN A 355 -23.80 -18.22 -19.54
CA GLN A 355 -24.19 -18.33 -20.96
C GLN A 355 -24.62 -16.98 -21.59
N GLY A 356 -23.82 -15.93 -21.35
CA GLY A 356 -24.05 -14.60 -21.92
C GLY A 356 -25.21 -13.80 -21.30
N GLY A 357 -25.88 -14.31 -20.27
CA GLY A 357 -27.05 -13.68 -19.69
C GLY A 357 -27.20 -13.88 -18.19
N ARG A 358 -28.37 -13.47 -17.68
CA ARG A 358 -28.76 -13.74 -16.27
C ARG A 358 -28.86 -15.23 -16.07
N ASP A 359 -28.29 -15.74 -14.98
CA ASP A 359 -28.42 -17.15 -14.61
C ASP A 359 -29.90 -17.54 -14.41
N PRO A 360 -30.38 -18.65 -14.99
CA PRO A 360 -31.79 -19.06 -14.89
C PRO A 360 -32.28 -19.30 -13.44
N ASP A 361 -31.37 -19.73 -12.57
CA ASP A 361 -31.69 -20.02 -11.16
C ASP A 361 -31.50 -18.81 -10.23
N TYR A 362 -31.02 -17.68 -10.76
CA TYR A 362 -30.76 -16.47 -9.97
C TYR A 362 -32.06 -15.79 -9.51
N ARG A 363 -32.13 -15.54 -8.22
CA ARG A 363 -33.19 -14.72 -7.60
C ARG A 363 -32.58 -13.45 -7.02
N GLU A 364 -33.29 -12.34 -7.18
CA GLU A 364 -32.86 -11.02 -6.75
C GLU A 364 -32.57 -10.95 -5.25
N GLU A 365 -33.39 -11.66 -4.44
CA GLU A 365 -33.24 -11.72 -2.98
C GLU A 365 -31.88 -12.31 -2.56
N ASP A 366 -31.37 -13.29 -3.32
CA ASP A 366 -30.09 -13.91 -3.04
C ASP A 366 -28.92 -12.95 -3.31
N GLY A 367 -28.96 -12.19 -4.40
CA GLY A 367 -28.00 -11.12 -4.69
C GLY A 367 -28.03 -10.02 -3.64
N GLN A 368 -29.24 -9.56 -3.25
CA GLN A 368 -29.40 -8.55 -2.21
C GLN A 368 -28.87 -9.05 -0.84
N ARG A 369 -29.06 -10.33 -0.52
CA ARG A 369 -28.49 -10.93 0.69
C ARG A 369 -26.97 -10.76 0.74
N VAL A 370 -26.30 -11.01 -0.36
CA VAL A 370 -24.84 -10.85 -0.47
C VAL A 370 -24.43 -9.39 -0.34
N LEU A 371 -25.02 -8.49 -1.14
CA LEU A 371 -24.60 -7.09 -1.18
C LEU A 371 -24.97 -6.28 0.07
N LYS A 372 -25.84 -6.79 0.94
CA LYS A 372 -26.08 -6.20 2.27
C LYS A 372 -24.96 -6.45 3.26
N GLN A 373 -24.06 -7.40 2.99
CA GLN A 373 -22.90 -7.63 3.84
C GLN A 373 -21.89 -6.48 3.72
N ALA A 374 -21.07 -6.27 4.74
CA ALA A 374 -19.98 -5.30 4.70
C ALA A 374 -18.83 -5.75 3.80
N GLU A 375 -18.70 -7.07 3.59
CA GLU A 375 -17.69 -7.68 2.73
C GLU A 375 -18.33 -8.74 1.84
N PHE A 376 -17.91 -8.78 0.57
CA PHE A 376 -18.33 -9.81 -0.39
C PHE A 376 -17.34 -9.92 -1.55
N THR A 377 -17.46 -11.00 -2.32
CA THR A 377 -16.64 -11.29 -3.49
C THR A 377 -17.48 -11.24 -4.76
N VAL A 378 -16.98 -10.55 -5.78
CA VAL A 378 -17.41 -10.69 -7.16
C VAL A 378 -16.42 -11.61 -7.85
N ARG A 379 -16.85 -12.81 -8.24
CA ARG A 379 -16.02 -13.77 -8.97
C ARG A 379 -16.47 -13.85 -10.42
N VAL A 380 -15.49 -13.71 -11.33
CA VAL A 380 -15.70 -13.78 -12.78
C VAL A 380 -14.85 -14.90 -13.34
N ARG A 381 -15.45 -15.82 -14.08
CA ARG A 381 -14.76 -16.85 -14.82
C ARG A 381 -14.84 -16.56 -16.31
N LEU A 382 -13.68 -16.44 -16.96
CA LEU A 382 -13.58 -16.10 -18.39
C LEU A 382 -13.58 -17.32 -19.29
N ASP A 383 -13.15 -18.47 -18.78
CA ASP A 383 -13.00 -19.74 -19.51
C ASP A 383 -12.12 -19.64 -20.79
N ARG A 384 -11.02 -18.86 -20.70
CA ARG A 384 -10.05 -18.61 -21.79
C ARG A 384 -8.67 -19.21 -21.52
N GLY A 385 -8.40 -19.63 -20.29
CA GLY A 385 -7.11 -20.15 -19.85
C GLY A 385 -7.14 -20.60 -18.41
N THR A 386 -5.98 -20.52 -17.74
CA THR A 386 -5.82 -20.97 -16.34
C THR A 386 -5.33 -19.90 -15.40
N VAL A 387 -5.11 -18.68 -15.88
CA VAL A 387 -4.57 -17.59 -15.09
C VAL A 387 -5.69 -16.94 -14.27
N SER A 388 -5.36 -16.57 -13.04
CA SER A 388 -6.29 -15.92 -12.12
C SER A 388 -5.64 -14.72 -11.47
N THR A 389 -6.47 -13.72 -11.11
CA THR A 389 -6.03 -12.57 -10.33
C THR A 389 -7.09 -12.16 -9.33
N THR A 390 -6.65 -11.44 -8.29
CA THR A 390 -7.54 -10.84 -7.30
C THR A 390 -7.22 -9.37 -7.13
N VAL A 391 -8.24 -8.51 -7.13
CA VAL A 391 -8.14 -7.08 -6.84
C VAL A 391 -9.09 -6.75 -5.69
N TRP A 392 -8.66 -5.94 -4.73
CA TRP A 392 -9.48 -5.45 -3.63
C TRP A 392 -9.87 -4.00 -3.85
N THR A 393 -11.15 -3.71 -3.65
CA THR A 393 -11.71 -2.37 -3.81
C THR A 393 -12.78 -2.10 -2.74
N CYS A 394 -13.36 -0.92 -2.78
CA CYS A 394 -14.49 -0.51 -1.95
C CYS A 394 -15.63 0.03 -2.81
N ASP A 395 -16.77 0.28 -2.21
CA ASP A 395 -17.88 1.02 -2.81
C ASP A 395 -17.55 2.51 -3.02
N LEU A 396 -18.49 3.28 -3.58
CA LEU A 396 -18.41 4.72 -3.74
C LEU A 396 -19.64 5.37 -3.09
N SER A 397 -19.43 5.99 -1.94
CA SER A 397 -20.47 6.63 -1.13
C SER A 397 -20.52 8.15 -1.34
N HIS A 398 -21.52 8.79 -0.76
CA HIS A 398 -21.62 10.26 -0.70
C HIS A 398 -20.49 10.88 0.12
N ASP A 399 -20.01 10.17 1.15
CA ASP A 399 -18.95 10.66 2.02
C ASP A 399 -17.61 10.81 1.28
N TYR A 400 -17.33 10.00 0.24
CA TYR A 400 -16.17 10.19 -0.62
C TYR A 400 -16.14 11.60 -1.23
N VAL A 401 -17.28 12.08 -1.75
CA VAL A 401 -17.39 13.42 -2.33
C VAL A 401 -17.19 14.49 -1.26
N THR A 402 -17.82 14.33 -0.10
CA THR A 402 -17.71 15.27 1.01
C THR A 402 -16.26 15.41 1.50
N ILE A 403 -15.57 14.29 1.74
CA ILE A 403 -14.18 14.28 2.20
C ILE A 403 -13.25 14.99 1.19
N ASN A 404 -13.43 14.70 -0.11
CA ASN A 404 -12.56 15.25 -1.14
C ASN A 404 -12.87 16.72 -1.48
N ALA A 405 -14.13 17.17 -1.31
CA ALA A 405 -14.48 18.58 -1.45
C ALA A 405 -13.78 19.46 -0.39
N ASP A 406 -13.59 18.94 0.82
CA ASP A 406 -13.02 19.67 1.97
C ASP A 406 -11.52 19.40 2.19
N TYR A 407 -10.84 18.65 1.31
CA TYR A 407 -9.47 18.15 1.53
C TYR A 407 -8.43 19.25 1.76
N ARG A 408 -8.61 20.45 1.21
CA ARG A 408 -7.68 21.58 1.34
C ARG A 408 -7.95 22.50 2.53
N SER A 409 -9.06 22.35 3.22
CA SER A 409 -9.51 23.20 4.33
C SER A 409 -8.92 22.83 5.69
#